data_9a4d3569b8d65b7e905e61129b653b42
#
_entry.id   9a4d3569b8d65b7e905e61129b653b42
#
_cell.length_a   1.000
_cell.length_b   1.000
_cell.length_c   1.000
_cell.angle_alpha   90.00
_cell.angle_beta   90.00
_cell.angle_gamma   90.00
#
_symmetry.space_group_name_H-M   'P 1'
#
loop_
_entity.id
_entity.type
_entity.pdbx_description
1 polymer ?
#
loop_
_entity_poly.entity_id
_entity_poly.type
_entity_poly.pdbx_seq_one_letter_code
_entity_poly.pdbx_strand_id
1 'polypeptide(L)'
;QEPDAALGNGGLGRLAACFLDSLATLNYPAYGCGIRYRYGMFKQAIENGYQIEKPDNWLKNGNPFEVKRPEYEVEVKFGGYVATECREGKNYFVHKDYQAVRAIPYDLPIIGYGNNVVNTLRIWDAEPVQEFNLNSFDKGEYQNAVEQANLARNIVEVLYPNDNHYSGKELRLKQQYFFVSASVQRAILKFKENNADIHDLPNKVTFQLNDTHPTVTVAELMRILVDEENLEWDDAWDITCRTCAYTNHTIMAEALEKWPIDLFQKLLPRVYQIVDEINRRFVLKIEDMYPGNQDKVRSMAILYDGQVKMAHLAIAGSYSVNGVAKLHTEILKKRELRDFYEMR
;
A
#
# COMPACT_ATOMS: atom_id res chain seq x y z
N GLN A 1 -23.22 -7.37 -23.10
CA GLN A 1 -22.31 -6.31 -22.68
C GLN A 1 -21.90 -6.56 -21.24
N GLU A 2 -20.62 -6.70 -20.96
CA GLU A 2 -20.12 -7.00 -19.64
C GLU A 2 -19.95 -5.71 -18.82
N PRO A 3 -20.17 -5.76 -17.49
CA PRO A 3 -19.98 -4.60 -16.64
C PRO A 3 -18.49 -4.24 -16.51
N ASP A 4 -18.18 -2.95 -16.50
CA ASP A 4 -16.83 -2.47 -16.23
C ASP A 4 -16.44 -2.71 -14.78
N ALA A 5 -15.19 -3.13 -14.57
CA ALA A 5 -14.58 -3.23 -13.26
C ALA A 5 -14.22 -1.82 -12.76
N ALA A 6 -15.08 -1.19 -11.99
CA ALA A 6 -14.84 0.15 -11.42
C ALA A 6 -13.90 0.08 -10.20
N LEU A 7 -12.65 -0.32 -10.43
CA LEU A 7 -11.62 -0.54 -9.40
C LEU A 7 -10.84 0.72 -9.02
N GLY A 8 -11.13 1.87 -9.64
CA GLY A 8 -10.47 3.14 -9.38
C GLY A 8 -11.42 4.31 -9.51
N ASN A 9 -11.09 5.45 -8.90
CA ASN A 9 -11.91 6.65 -8.89
C ASN A 9 -11.28 7.78 -9.71
N GLY A 10 -12.09 8.44 -10.50
CA GLY A 10 -11.75 9.67 -11.22
C GLY A 10 -10.50 9.60 -12.10
N GLY A 11 -9.78 10.69 -12.15
CA GLY A 11 -8.57 10.83 -12.96
C GLY A 11 -7.43 9.92 -12.53
N LEU A 12 -7.27 9.69 -11.23
CA LEU A 12 -6.25 8.78 -10.68
C LEU A 12 -6.46 7.34 -11.18
N GLY A 13 -7.69 6.82 -11.09
CA GLY A 13 -8.03 5.47 -11.55
C GLY A 13 -7.89 5.32 -13.06
N ARG A 14 -8.38 6.31 -13.85
CA ARG A 14 -8.24 6.29 -15.31
C ARG A 14 -6.77 6.37 -15.75
N LEU A 15 -5.97 7.19 -15.11
CA LEU A 15 -4.54 7.34 -15.43
C LEU A 15 -3.78 6.02 -15.19
N ALA A 16 -4.06 5.32 -14.10
CA ALA A 16 -3.46 4.02 -13.81
C ALA A 16 -3.80 2.99 -14.92
N ALA A 17 -5.05 2.92 -15.35
CA ALA A 17 -5.47 2.05 -16.45
C ALA A 17 -4.75 2.40 -17.77
N CYS A 18 -4.64 3.69 -18.11
CA CYS A 18 -3.92 4.15 -19.28
C CYS A 18 -2.42 3.85 -19.24
N PHE A 19 -1.79 3.96 -18.05
CA PHE A 19 -0.39 3.61 -17.89
C PHE A 19 -0.13 2.12 -18.07
N LEU A 20 -0.99 1.25 -17.56
CA LEU A 20 -0.84 -0.18 -17.76
C LEU A 20 -0.92 -0.56 -19.24
N ASP A 21 -1.88 0.01 -19.96
CA ASP A 21 -2.03 -0.17 -21.41
C ASP A 21 -0.79 0.34 -22.18
N SER A 22 -0.33 1.55 -21.83
CA SER A 22 0.86 2.16 -22.44
C SER A 22 2.14 1.34 -22.18
N LEU A 23 2.34 0.86 -20.95
CA LEU A 23 3.51 0.05 -20.59
C LEU A 23 3.53 -1.27 -21.37
N ALA A 24 2.39 -1.94 -21.52
CA ALA A 24 2.28 -3.14 -22.34
C ALA A 24 2.54 -2.84 -23.83
N THR A 25 1.98 -1.75 -24.34
CA THR A 25 2.18 -1.31 -25.75
C THR A 25 3.63 -0.93 -26.05
N LEU A 26 4.32 -0.33 -25.07
CA LEU A 26 5.73 0.06 -25.18
C LEU A 26 6.71 -1.07 -24.82
N ASN A 27 6.22 -2.28 -24.57
CA ASN A 27 7.03 -3.45 -24.24
C ASN A 27 7.81 -3.33 -22.91
N TYR A 28 7.24 -2.62 -21.91
CA TYR A 28 7.78 -2.60 -20.57
C TYR A 28 7.14 -3.68 -19.71
N PRO A 29 7.91 -4.53 -19.01
CA PRO A 29 7.37 -5.49 -18.07
C PRO A 29 6.80 -4.76 -16.86
N ALA A 30 5.50 -4.91 -16.61
CA ALA A 30 4.83 -4.22 -15.52
C ALA A 30 3.72 -5.06 -14.88
N TYR A 31 3.54 -4.84 -13.57
CA TYR A 31 2.41 -5.31 -12.80
C TYR A 31 1.63 -4.10 -12.27
N GLY A 32 0.32 -4.06 -12.51
CA GLY A 32 -0.57 -3.24 -11.71
C GLY A 32 -0.94 -4.00 -10.43
N CYS A 33 -0.99 -3.31 -9.30
CA CYS A 33 -1.35 -3.91 -8.02
C CYS A 33 -2.48 -3.12 -7.37
N GLY A 34 -3.51 -3.81 -6.86
CA GLY A 34 -4.65 -3.18 -6.20
C GLY A 34 -5.50 -4.19 -5.45
N ILE A 35 -6.67 -3.76 -5.01
CA ILE A 35 -7.65 -4.59 -4.32
C ILE A 35 -8.74 -5.03 -5.29
N ARG A 36 -9.17 -6.29 -5.17
CA ARG A 36 -10.34 -6.82 -5.86
C ARG A 36 -11.60 -6.43 -5.08
N TYR A 37 -12.02 -5.17 -5.25
CA TYR A 37 -13.23 -4.70 -4.57
C TYR A 37 -14.46 -5.50 -5.01
N ARG A 38 -15.25 -5.96 -4.05
CA ARG A 38 -16.49 -6.73 -4.32
C ARG A 38 -17.55 -5.87 -4.96
N TYR A 39 -17.61 -4.60 -4.57
CA TYR A 39 -18.43 -3.59 -5.19
C TYR A 39 -17.53 -2.56 -5.86
N GLY A 40 -17.81 -2.24 -7.11
CA GLY A 40 -17.17 -1.15 -7.81
C GLY A 40 -17.44 0.20 -7.14
N MET A 41 -16.99 1.29 -7.75
CA MET A 41 -17.10 2.62 -7.16
C MET A 41 -18.55 2.93 -6.73
N PHE A 42 -19.49 2.91 -7.64
CA PHE A 42 -20.95 2.87 -7.45
C PHE A 42 -21.65 2.80 -8.80
N LYS A 43 -22.88 2.33 -8.80
CA LYS A 43 -23.79 2.41 -9.93
C LYS A 43 -24.60 3.69 -9.82
N GLN A 44 -24.50 4.55 -10.82
CA GLN A 44 -25.24 5.79 -10.91
C GLN A 44 -26.70 5.51 -11.33
N ALA A 45 -27.66 6.06 -10.60
CA ALA A 45 -29.08 6.04 -10.94
C ALA A 45 -29.69 7.43 -10.80
N ILE A 46 -30.83 7.66 -11.47
CA ILE A 46 -31.60 8.91 -11.37
C ILE A 46 -32.95 8.58 -10.76
N GLU A 47 -33.28 9.17 -9.62
CA GLU A 47 -34.56 9.06 -8.97
C GLU A 47 -35.12 10.46 -8.68
N ASN A 48 -36.34 10.73 -9.10
CA ASN A 48 -37.01 12.03 -8.95
C ASN A 48 -36.19 13.25 -9.47
N GLY A 49 -35.39 13.03 -10.53
CA GLY A 49 -34.53 14.07 -11.12
C GLY A 49 -33.19 14.27 -10.42
N TYR A 50 -32.89 13.53 -9.35
CA TYR A 50 -31.63 13.57 -8.62
C TYR A 50 -30.80 12.33 -8.86
N GLN A 51 -29.48 12.51 -8.93
CA GLN A 51 -28.54 11.40 -8.95
C GLN A 51 -28.54 10.72 -7.59
N ILE A 52 -28.60 9.39 -7.62
CA ILE A 52 -28.39 8.54 -6.46
C ILE A 52 -27.32 7.48 -6.76
N GLU A 53 -26.60 7.06 -5.74
CA GLU A 53 -25.55 6.06 -5.81
C GLU A 53 -26.10 4.72 -5.29
N LYS A 54 -25.94 3.66 -6.08
CA LYS A 54 -26.32 2.30 -5.71
C LYS A 54 -25.08 1.39 -5.71
N PRO A 55 -25.04 0.33 -4.89
CA PRO A 55 -23.95 -0.63 -4.92
C PRO A 55 -23.79 -1.22 -6.32
N ASP A 56 -22.56 -1.22 -6.84
CA ASP A 56 -22.20 -1.81 -8.13
C ASP A 56 -21.66 -3.22 -7.92
N ASN A 57 -22.54 -4.21 -7.93
CA ASN A 57 -22.16 -5.63 -7.80
C ASN A 57 -21.69 -6.19 -9.15
N TRP A 58 -20.53 -5.71 -9.61
CA TRP A 58 -19.94 -6.06 -10.91
C TRP A 58 -19.51 -7.53 -11.00
N LEU A 59 -19.26 -8.18 -9.86
CA LEU A 59 -18.84 -9.59 -9.77
C LEU A 59 -20.02 -10.57 -9.66
N LYS A 60 -21.28 -10.09 -9.73
CA LYS A 60 -22.46 -10.95 -9.55
C LYS A 60 -22.48 -12.18 -10.45
N ASN A 61 -21.98 -12.06 -11.66
CA ASN A 61 -21.95 -13.14 -12.66
C ASN A 61 -20.53 -13.69 -12.88
N GLY A 62 -19.58 -13.37 -11.99
CA GLY A 62 -18.16 -13.64 -12.17
C GLY A 62 -17.49 -12.67 -13.14
N ASN A 63 -16.18 -12.84 -13.31
CA ASN A 63 -15.40 -12.06 -14.27
C ASN A 63 -14.58 -13.04 -15.15
N PRO A 64 -14.91 -13.19 -16.45
CA PRO A 64 -14.25 -14.16 -17.32
C PRO A 64 -12.79 -13.79 -17.65
N PHE A 65 -12.37 -12.55 -17.37
CA PHE A 65 -11.02 -12.05 -17.68
C PHE A 65 -10.02 -12.25 -16.53
N GLU A 66 -10.48 -12.62 -15.34
CA GLU A 66 -9.58 -12.84 -14.21
C GLU A 66 -9.27 -14.31 -13.99
N VAL A 67 -8.04 -14.58 -13.56
CA VAL A 67 -7.57 -15.91 -13.17
C VAL A 67 -7.18 -15.90 -11.71
N LYS A 68 -7.85 -16.67 -10.88
CA LYS A 68 -7.48 -16.87 -9.46
C LYS A 68 -6.14 -17.61 -9.39
N ARG A 69 -5.19 -17.13 -8.59
CA ARG A 69 -3.83 -17.68 -8.47
C ARG A 69 -3.53 -18.04 -6.99
N PRO A 70 -4.19 -19.06 -6.44
CA PRO A 70 -4.03 -19.44 -5.03
C PRO A 70 -2.59 -19.85 -4.69
N GLU A 71 -1.81 -20.33 -5.66
CA GLU A 71 -0.40 -20.68 -5.50
C GLU A 71 0.51 -19.48 -5.17
N TYR A 72 0.00 -18.27 -5.31
CA TYR A 72 0.69 -17.01 -5.00
C TYR A 72 0.12 -16.30 -3.79
N GLU A 73 -0.70 -16.98 -2.97
CA GLU A 73 -1.24 -16.41 -1.75
C GLU A 73 -0.14 -16.04 -0.77
N VAL A 74 -0.40 -15.01 0.03
CA VAL A 74 0.46 -14.57 1.13
C VAL A 74 -0.39 -14.15 2.32
N GLU A 75 0.21 -14.15 3.50
CA GLU A 75 -0.44 -13.72 4.74
C GLU A 75 -0.11 -12.26 5.05
N VAL A 76 -1.14 -11.49 5.44
CA VAL A 76 -0.99 -10.11 5.91
C VAL A 76 -1.47 -10.00 7.35
N LYS A 77 -0.67 -9.37 8.21
CA LYS A 77 -0.87 -9.32 9.67
C LYS A 77 -1.23 -7.93 10.13
N PHE A 78 -2.20 -7.86 11.05
CA PHE A 78 -2.69 -6.61 11.64
C PHE A 78 -2.76 -6.71 13.16
N GLY A 79 -2.58 -5.58 13.84
CA GLY A 79 -2.71 -5.48 15.29
C GLY A 79 -1.65 -6.28 16.05
N GLY A 80 -1.97 -6.72 17.25
CA GLY A 80 -1.02 -7.40 18.12
C GLY A 80 0.05 -6.48 18.67
N TYR A 81 1.21 -7.04 18.98
CA TYR A 81 2.36 -6.30 19.51
C TYR A 81 3.69 -6.90 19.02
N VAL A 82 4.76 -6.14 19.19
CA VAL A 82 6.12 -6.58 18.85
C VAL A 82 6.86 -6.93 20.12
N ALA A 83 7.36 -8.18 20.22
CA ALA A 83 8.27 -8.60 21.26
C ALA A 83 9.71 -8.57 20.72
N THR A 84 10.67 -8.19 21.56
CA THR A 84 12.09 -8.32 21.25
C THR A 84 12.61 -9.60 21.86
N GLU A 85 13.16 -10.48 21.05
CA GLU A 85 13.80 -11.73 21.46
C GLU A 85 15.30 -11.66 21.19
N CYS A 86 16.10 -11.87 22.21
CA CYS A 86 17.55 -11.96 22.05
C CYS A 86 17.94 -13.41 21.78
N ARG A 87 18.55 -13.68 20.62
CA ARG A 87 19.08 -15.00 20.24
C ARG A 87 20.54 -14.81 19.83
N GLU A 88 21.45 -15.55 20.46
CA GLU A 88 22.89 -15.49 20.16
C GLU A 88 23.49 -14.07 20.18
N GLY A 89 23.00 -13.21 21.09
CA GLY A 89 23.45 -11.81 21.20
C GLY A 89 22.88 -10.84 20.16
N LYS A 90 22.00 -11.31 19.26
CA LYS A 90 21.29 -10.47 18.28
C LYS A 90 19.81 -10.33 18.68
N ASN A 91 19.27 -9.11 18.54
CA ASN A 91 17.87 -8.84 18.80
C ASN A 91 17.03 -9.12 17.55
N TYR A 92 15.94 -9.87 17.74
CA TYR A 92 14.93 -10.14 16.74
C TYR A 92 13.60 -9.53 17.16
N PHE A 93 12.89 -8.93 16.22
CA PHE A 93 11.56 -8.37 16.44
C PHE A 93 10.51 -9.38 16.00
N VAL A 94 9.72 -9.87 16.95
CA VAL A 94 8.71 -10.92 16.71
C VAL A 94 7.34 -10.34 16.89
N HIS A 95 6.53 -10.37 15.84
CA HIS A 95 5.14 -9.95 15.85
C HIS A 95 4.28 -11.03 16.52
N LYS A 96 3.53 -10.69 17.58
CA LYS A 96 2.71 -11.60 18.39
C LYS A 96 1.26 -11.11 18.49
N ASP A 97 0.34 -12.04 18.73
CA ASP A 97 -1.10 -11.80 18.93
C ASP A 97 -1.77 -10.97 17.82
N TYR A 98 -1.27 -11.13 16.61
CA TYR A 98 -1.82 -10.47 15.43
C TYR A 98 -3.05 -11.19 14.87
N GLN A 99 -3.86 -10.45 14.15
CA GLN A 99 -4.88 -11.00 13.26
C GLN A 99 -4.28 -11.16 11.86
N ALA A 100 -4.46 -12.33 11.27
CA ALA A 100 -3.96 -12.61 9.92
C ALA A 100 -5.10 -12.75 8.93
N VAL A 101 -4.83 -12.29 7.71
CA VAL A 101 -5.71 -12.44 6.55
C VAL A 101 -4.89 -13.02 5.40
N ARG A 102 -5.44 -14.01 4.70
CA ARG A 102 -4.85 -14.51 3.46
C ARG A 102 -5.19 -13.56 2.31
N ALA A 103 -4.18 -13.06 1.64
CA ALA A 103 -4.30 -12.30 0.41
C ALA A 103 -4.15 -13.23 -0.78
N ILE A 104 -5.19 -13.35 -1.58
CA ILE A 104 -5.23 -14.25 -2.74
C ILE A 104 -5.30 -13.42 -4.02
N PRO A 105 -4.33 -13.54 -4.93
CA PRO A 105 -4.31 -12.71 -6.12
C PRO A 105 -5.22 -13.27 -7.22
N TYR A 106 -5.82 -12.33 -7.95
CA TYR A 106 -6.51 -12.55 -9.20
C TYR A 106 -5.79 -11.74 -10.27
N ASP A 107 -5.36 -12.40 -11.33
CA ASP A 107 -4.60 -11.80 -12.42
C ASP A 107 -5.50 -11.52 -13.63
N LEU A 108 -5.49 -10.26 -14.09
CA LEU A 108 -6.13 -9.83 -15.32
C LEU A 108 -5.05 -9.53 -16.38
N PRO A 109 -5.19 -10.02 -17.62
CA PRO A 109 -4.23 -9.72 -18.68
C PRO A 109 -4.38 -8.28 -19.17
N ILE A 110 -3.26 -7.59 -19.33
CA ILE A 110 -3.16 -6.26 -19.94
C ILE A 110 -2.39 -6.44 -21.27
N ILE A 111 -3.11 -6.35 -22.37
CA ILE A 111 -2.60 -6.68 -23.69
C ILE A 111 -2.04 -5.44 -24.37
N GLY A 112 -0.80 -5.50 -24.86
CA GLY A 112 -0.17 -4.44 -25.63
C GLY A 112 -0.79 -4.29 -27.03
N TYR A 113 -0.88 -3.05 -27.51
CA TYR A 113 -1.38 -2.76 -28.85
C TYR A 113 -0.33 -3.08 -29.91
N GLY A 114 -0.70 -3.91 -30.88
CA GLY A 114 0.13 -4.25 -32.04
C GLY A 114 1.38 -5.07 -31.70
N ASN A 115 1.48 -5.69 -30.57
CA ASN A 115 2.58 -6.57 -30.16
C ASN A 115 2.05 -7.82 -29.44
N ASN A 116 2.95 -8.71 -28.97
CA ASN A 116 2.64 -9.94 -28.27
C ASN A 116 2.85 -9.81 -26.74
N VAL A 117 2.89 -8.60 -26.20
CA VAL A 117 3.11 -8.37 -24.76
C VAL A 117 1.80 -8.51 -24.01
N VAL A 118 1.85 -9.26 -22.91
CA VAL A 118 0.76 -9.38 -21.95
C VAL A 118 1.33 -9.11 -20.56
N ASN A 119 1.02 -7.93 -20.02
CA ASN A 119 1.30 -7.57 -18.63
C ASN A 119 0.15 -8.02 -17.73
N THR A 120 0.31 -7.84 -16.42
CA THR A 120 -0.65 -8.31 -15.44
C THR A 120 -1.17 -7.16 -14.58
N LEU A 121 -2.49 -7.04 -14.46
CA LEU A 121 -3.12 -6.36 -13.35
C LEU A 121 -3.45 -7.41 -12.27
N ARG A 122 -2.72 -7.37 -11.17
CA ARG A 122 -2.91 -8.25 -10.01
C ARG A 122 -3.75 -7.56 -8.96
N ILE A 123 -4.93 -8.07 -8.71
CA ILE A 123 -5.84 -7.56 -7.69
C ILE A 123 -6.02 -8.60 -6.58
N TRP A 124 -5.96 -8.14 -5.33
CA TRP A 124 -5.94 -8.99 -4.16
C TRP A 124 -7.34 -9.12 -3.54
N ASP A 125 -7.81 -10.34 -3.40
CA ASP A 125 -8.97 -10.70 -2.56
C ASP A 125 -8.49 -11.11 -1.17
N ALA A 126 -9.35 -11.00 -0.17
CA ALA A 126 -9.06 -11.33 1.21
C ALA A 126 -9.92 -12.50 1.69
N GLU A 127 -9.27 -13.52 2.21
CA GLU A 127 -9.91 -14.68 2.82
C GLU A 127 -9.41 -14.86 4.27
N PRO A 128 -10.24 -15.41 5.18
CA PRO A 128 -9.79 -15.71 6.54
C PRO A 128 -8.76 -16.83 6.54
N VAL A 129 -7.84 -16.82 7.51
CA VAL A 129 -6.89 -17.93 7.72
C VAL A 129 -7.62 -19.17 8.21
N GLN A 130 -8.60 -19.00 9.11
CA GLN A 130 -9.53 -20.06 9.52
C GLN A 130 -10.88 -19.82 8.87
N GLU A 131 -11.31 -20.74 8.03
CA GLU A 131 -12.53 -20.57 7.22
C GLU A 131 -13.80 -20.51 8.07
N PHE A 132 -13.92 -21.37 9.08
CA PHE A 132 -15.14 -21.47 9.88
C PHE A 132 -14.89 -22.11 11.23
N ASN A 133 -15.37 -21.47 12.30
CA ASN A 133 -15.26 -22.02 13.65
C ASN A 133 -16.51 -22.85 14.00
N LEU A 134 -16.46 -24.14 13.65
CA LEU A 134 -17.55 -25.07 13.92
C LEU A 134 -17.89 -25.17 15.41
N ASN A 135 -16.88 -25.15 16.29
CA ASN A 135 -17.10 -25.24 17.75
C ASN A 135 -17.91 -24.05 18.30
N SER A 136 -17.65 -22.85 17.83
CA SER A 136 -18.44 -21.66 18.19
C SER A 136 -19.84 -21.74 17.62
N PHE A 137 -19.98 -22.21 16.39
CA PHE A 137 -21.29 -22.38 15.74
C PHE A 137 -22.16 -23.39 16.50
N ASP A 138 -21.64 -24.54 16.88
CA ASP A 138 -22.35 -25.58 17.61
C ASP A 138 -22.76 -25.12 19.02
N LYS A 139 -22.06 -24.14 19.59
CA LYS A 139 -22.44 -23.48 20.89
C LYS A 139 -23.45 -22.38 20.72
N GLY A 140 -23.92 -22.08 19.50
CA GLY A 140 -24.83 -20.98 19.23
C GLY A 140 -24.15 -19.58 19.15
N GLU A 141 -22.82 -19.52 19.15
CA GLU A 141 -22.02 -18.30 19.02
C GLU A 141 -21.81 -17.95 17.54
N TYR A 142 -22.90 -17.73 16.82
CA TYR A 142 -22.88 -17.60 15.35
C TYR A 142 -22.05 -16.42 14.85
N GLN A 143 -22.01 -15.32 15.59
CA GLN A 143 -21.20 -14.14 15.24
C GLN A 143 -19.71 -14.45 15.32
N ASN A 144 -19.27 -15.11 16.40
CA ASN A 144 -17.87 -15.50 16.58
C ASN A 144 -17.41 -16.51 15.51
N ALA A 145 -18.33 -17.39 15.09
CA ALA A 145 -18.02 -18.40 14.07
C ALA A 145 -17.65 -17.81 12.71
N VAL A 146 -18.12 -16.60 12.39
CA VAL A 146 -17.88 -15.89 11.10
C VAL A 146 -17.08 -14.59 11.25
N GLU A 147 -16.61 -14.27 12.44
CA GLU A 147 -15.94 -13.00 12.70
C GLU A 147 -14.71 -12.77 11.81
N GLN A 148 -13.84 -13.76 11.70
CA GLN A 148 -12.64 -13.66 10.85
C GLN A 148 -12.99 -13.52 9.37
N ALA A 149 -14.02 -14.22 8.91
CA ALA A 149 -14.51 -14.09 7.53
C ALA A 149 -15.05 -12.67 7.27
N ASN A 150 -15.77 -12.08 8.23
CA ASN A 150 -16.28 -10.72 8.11
C ASN A 150 -15.14 -9.68 8.13
N LEU A 151 -14.13 -9.87 8.97
CA LEU A 151 -12.95 -8.98 9.01
C LEU A 151 -12.20 -8.98 7.69
N ALA A 152 -11.92 -10.16 7.12
CA ALA A 152 -11.29 -10.28 5.81
C ALA A 152 -12.15 -9.63 4.72
N ARG A 153 -13.45 -9.94 4.70
CA ARG A 153 -14.40 -9.41 3.72
C ARG A 153 -14.45 -7.88 3.73
N ASN A 154 -14.49 -7.25 4.90
CA ASN A 154 -14.56 -5.80 5.02
C ASN A 154 -13.39 -5.08 4.32
N ILE A 155 -12.20 -5.68 4.31
CA ILE A 155 -11.01 -5.09 3.66
C ILE A 155 -11.24 -4.90 2.15
N VAL A 156 -11.94 -5.81 1.50
CA VAL A 156 -12.13 -5.84 0.05
C VAL A 156 -13.55 -5.49 -0.39
N GLU A 157 -14.40 -5.01 0.52
CA GLU A 157 -15.81 -4.77 0.21
C GLU A 157 -15.99 -3.58 -0.72
N VAL A 158 -15.49 -2.40 -0.35
CA VAL A 158 -15.80 -1.12 -1.01
C VAL A 158 -14.57 -0.26 -1.22
N LEU A 159 -14.44 0.34 -2.40
CA LEU A 159 -13.46 1.38 -2.71
C LEU A 159 -13.81 2.68 -1.95
N TYR A 160 -12.83 3.28 -1.27
CA TYR A 160 -12.96 4.52 -0.49
C TYR A 160 -14.11 4.50 0.52
N PRO A 161 -14.05 3.63 1.56
CA PRO A 161 -15.02 3.70 2.64
C PRO A 161 -14.97 5.08 3.33
N ASN A 162 -16.12 5.51 3.87
CA ASN A 162 -16.21 6.76 4.60
C ASN A 162 -15.26 6.77 5.81
N ASP A 163 -14.38 7.76 5.91
CA ASP A 163 -13.35 7.90 6.95
C ASP A 163 -13.58 9.10 7.89
N ASN A 164 -14.80 9.62 7.95
CA ASN A 164 -15.18 10.65 8.90
C ASN A 164 -15.18 10.17 10.37
N HIS A 165 -15.09 8.86 10.59
CA HIS A 165 -15.04 8.22 11.90
C HIS A 165 -13.81 7.29 12.02
N TYR A 166 -13.43 6.97 13.25
CA TYR A 166 -12.22 6.19 13.56
C TYR A 166 -12.18 4.83 12.84
N SER A 167 -13.27 4.06 12.89
CA SER A 167 -13.35 2.75 12.24
C SER A 167 -13.21 2.83 10.71
N GLY A 168 -13.67 3.90 10.08
CA GLY A 168 -13.47 4.12 8.66
C GLY A 168 -12.01 4.44 8.30
N LYS A 169 -11.34 5.25 9.13
CA LYS A 169 -9.89 5.48 9.01
C LYS A 169 -9.09 4.19 9.19
N GLU A 170 -9.44 3.39 10.20
CA GLU A 170 -8.81 2.09 10.42
C GLU A 170 -8.99 1.16 9.23
N LEU A 171 -10.19 1.08 8.65
CA LEU A 171 -10.47 0.26 7.47
C LEU A 171 -9.66 0.72 6.26
N ARG A 172 -9.58 2.03 6.00
CA ARG A 172 -8.76 2.57 4.91
C ARG A 172 -7.27 2.26 5.08
N LEU A 173 -6.73 2.38 6.28
CA LEU A 173 -5.34 2.00 6.54
C LEU A 173 -5.12 0.49 6.39
N LYS A 174 -6.09 -0.34 6.81
CA LYS A 174 -6.07 -1.79 6.56
C LYS A 174 -6.02 -2.11 5.07
N GLN A 175 -6.85 -1.45 4.27
CA GLN A 175 -6.87 -1.63 2.81
C GLN A 175 -5.51 -1.30 2.19
N GLN A 176 -4.90 -0.17 2.56
CA GLN A 176 -3.60 0.25 2.04
C GLN A 176 -2.50 -0.76 2.41
N TYR A 177 -2.42 -1.15 3.67
CA TYR A 177 -1.41 -2.12 4.09
C TYR A 177 -1.65 -3.51 3.50
N PHE A 178 -2.90 -3.93 3.36
CA PHE A 178 -3.27 -5.21 2.79
C PHE A 178 -2.69 -5.42 1.39
N PHE A 179 -3.02 -4.55 0.45
CA PHE A 179 -2.55 -4.74 -0.93
C PHE A 179 -1.07 -4.44 -1.09
N VAL A 180 -0.51 -3.52 -0.30
CA VAL A 180 0.92 -3.19 -0.30
C VAL A 180 1.73 -4.38 0.21
N SER A 181 1.42 -4.89 1.39
CA SER A 181 2.15 -6.02 1.98
C SER A 181 2.08 -7.25 1.07
N ALA A 182 0.90 -7.58 0.56
CA ALA A 182 0.73 -8.68 -0.37
C ALA A 182 1.57 -8.52 -1.65
N SER A 183 1.57 -7.33 -2.23
CA SER A 183 2.30 -7.04 -3.48
C SER A 183 3.81 -7.05 -3.27
N VAL A 184 4.31 -6.47 -2.18
CA VAL A 184 5.75 -6.42 -1.88
C VAL A 184 6.29 -7.80 -1.55
N GLN A 185 5.59 -8.56 -0.69
CA GLN A 185 5.97 -9.95 -0.38
C GLN A 185 6.09 -10.78 -1.66
N ARG A 186 5.07 -10.74 -2.53
CA ARG A 186 5.07 -11.53 -3.76
C ARG A 186 6.13 -11.07 -4.76
N ALA A 187 6.41 -9.77 -4.85
CA ALA A 187 7.48 -9.24 -5.70
C ALA A 187 8.85 -9.74 -5.26
N ILE A 188 9.13 -9.75 -3.96
CA ILE A 188 10.39 -10.28 -3.40
C ILE A 188 10.48 -11.79 -3.60
N LEU A 189 9.42 -12.55 -3.34
CA LEU A 189 9.41 -13.99 -3.60
C LEU A 189 9.70 -14.30 -5.06
N LYS A 190 9.05 -13.60 -5.99
CA LYS A 190 9.29 -13.73 -7.42
C LYS A 190 10.73 -13.33 -7.82
N PHE A 191 11.26 -12.27 -7.23
CA PHE A 191 12.65 -11.86 -7.45
C PHE A 191 13.61 -12.99 -7.05
N LYS A 192 13.42 -13.58 -5.88
CA LYS A 192 14.27 -14.66 -5.33
C LYS A 192 14.20 -15.96 -6.13
N GLU A 193 13.12 -16.22 -6.87
CA GLU A 193 13.01 -17.38 -7.77
C GLU A 193 14.15 -17.41 -8.83
N ASN A 194 14.65 -16.23 -9.23
CA ASN A 194 15.61 -16.09 -10.33
C ASN A 194 16.90 -15.34 -9.95
N ASN A 195 17.02 -14.88 -8.71
CA ASN A 195 18.14 -14.07 -8.23
C ASN A 195 18.55 -14.51 -6.84
N ALA A 196 19.86 -14.69 -6.62
CA ALA A 196 20.38 -15.19 -5.36
C ALA A 196 20.68 -14.08 -4.34
N ASP A 197 20.98 -12.87 -4.81
CA ASP A 197 21.40 -11.75 -3.97
C ASP A 197 20.33 -10.67 -3.90
N ILE A 198 19.79 -10.44 -2.70
CA ILE A 198 18.76 -9.42 -2.46
C ILE A 198 19.26 -8.00 -2.72
N HIS A 199 20.58 -7.76 -2.66
CA HIS A 199 21.18 -6.46 -2.99
C HIS A 199 21.01 -6.06 -4.46
N ASP A 200 20.71 -7.02 -5.34
CA ASP A 200 20.42 -6.76 -6.76
C ASP A 200 18.93 -6.34 -7.01
N LEU A 201 18.10 -6.33 -5.97
CA LEU A 201 16.67 -5.98 -6.08
C LEU A 201 16.46 -4.62 -6.80
N PRO A 202 17.19 -3.52 -6.49
CA PRO A 202 16.97 -2.23 -7.13
C PRO A 202 17.25 -2.22 -8.65
N ASN A 203 18.04 -3.18 -9.14
CA ASN A 203 18.38 -3.32 -10.56
C ASN A 203 17.29 -4.08 -11.35
N LYS A 204 16.37 -4.76 -10.67
CA LYS A 204 15.36 -5.64 -11.27
C LYS A 204 13.93 -5.23 -10.97
N VAL A 205 13.70 -4.50 -9.87
CA VAL A 205 12.36 -4.15 -9.37
C VAL A 205 12.29 -2.66 -9.05
N THR A 206 11.19 -2.04 -9.46
CA THR A 206 10.81 -0.69 -9.02
C THR A 206 9.36 -0.71 -8.55
N PHE A 207 9.12 -0.17 -7.38
CA PHE A 207 7.78 0.13 -6.89
C PHE A 207 7.43 1.58 -7.20
N GLN A 208 6.54 1.78 -8.16
CA GLN A 208 6.00 3.11 -8.46
C GLN A 208 4.80 3.39 -7.56
N LEU A 209 4.97 4.31 -6.62
CA LEU A 209 3.93 4.74 -5.69
C LEU A 209 3.01 5.74 -6.38
N ASN A 210 1.79 5.30 -6.69
CA ASN A 210 0.78 6.12 -7.34
C ASN A 210 -0.04 6.87 -6.29
N ASP A 211 0.32 8.12 -6.00
CA ASP A 211 -0.08 8.91 -4.84
C ASP A 211 0.42 8.30 -3.50
N THR A 212 -0.15 8.72 -2.38
CA THR A 212 0.25 8.27 -1.03
C THR A 212 -0.42 6.96 -0.59
N HIS A 213 -1.42 6.48 -1.32
CA HIS A 213 -2.14 5.25 -0.97
C HIS A 213 -1.22 4.03 -0.78
N PRO A 214 -0.19 3.80 -1.62
CA PRO A 214 0.77 2.71 -1.43
C PRO A 214 2.04 3.11 -0.65
N THR A 215 2.10 4.26 -0.01
CA THR A 215 3.35 4.77 0.61
C THR A 215 3.91 3.86 1.71
N VAL A 216 3.07 3.11 2.41
CA VAL A 216 3.51 2.14 3.40
C VAL A 216 4.46 1.08 2.81
N THR A 217 4.57 0.99 1.48
CA THR A 217 5.58 0.18 0.76
C THR A 217 6.99 0.45 1.25
N VAL A 218 7.36 1.70 1.54
CA VAL A 218 8.69 2.07 2.04
C VAL A 218 8.99 1.35 3.35
N ALA A 219 8.06 1.39 4.29
CA ALA A 219 8.23 0.74 5.60
C ALA A 219 8.07 -0.78 5.54
N GLU A 220 7.18 -1.30 4.70
CA GLU A 220 6.99 -2.74 4.53
C GLU A 220 8.19 -3.39 3.84
N LEU A 221 8.78 -2.75 2.85
CA LEU A 221 10.01 -3.23 2.21
C LEU A 221 11.15 -3.26 3.23
N MET A 222 11.31 -2.19 4.03
CA MET A 222 12.29 -2.17 5.14
C MET A 222 12.05 -3.31 6.12
N ARG A 223 10.80 -3.55 6.53
CA ARG A 223 10.45 -4.65 7.44
C ARG A 223 10.91 -6.00 6.89
N ILE A 224 10.60 -6.28 5.63
CA ILE A 224 11.00 -7.55 5.01
C ILE A 224 12.53 -7.66 4.93
N LEU A 225 13.20 -6.61 4.48
CA LEU A 225 14.66 -6.62 4.33
C LEU A 225 15.39 -6.79 5.68
N VAL A 226 14.92 -6.14 6.74
CA VAL A 226 15.54 -6.21 8.07
C VAL A 226 15.12 -7.48 8.82
N ASP A 227 13.81 -7.77 8.88
CA ASP A 227 13.28 -8.81 9.77
C ASP A 227 13.29 -10.21 9.12
N GLU A 228 13.13 -10.32 7.80
CA GLU A 228 13.04 -11.60 7.08
C GLU A 228 14.34 -11.92 6.33
N GLU A 229 14.93 -10.93 5.65
CA GLU A 229 16.20 -11.11 4.94
C GLU A 229 17.43 -10.86 5.82
N ASN A 230 17.25 -10.42 7.07
CA ASN A 230 18.30 -10.17 8.08
C ASN A 230 19.38 -9.18 7.66
N LEU A 231 19.04 -8.20 6.81
CA LEU A 231 19.98 -7.14 6.43
C LEU A 231 20.18 -6.14 7.57
N GLU A 232 21.34 -5.54 7.61
CA GLU A 232 21.58 -4.37 8.44
C GLU A 232 20.76 -3.18 7.92
N TRP A 233 20.42 -2.25 8.82
CA TRP A 233 19.52 -1.14 8.51
C TRP A 233 19.96 -0.30 7.31
N ASP A 234 21.24 0.03 7.25
CA ASP A 234 21.75 0.95 6.22
C ASP A 234 21.72 0.32 4.82
N ASP A 235 22.02 -0.99 4.72
CA ASP A 235 21.88 -1.75 3.48
C ASP A 235 20.42 -1.87 3.05
N ALA A 236 19.53 -2.20 3.99
CA ALA A 236 18.09 -2.26 3.73
C ALA A 236 17.53 -0.90 3.28
N TRP A 237 18.01 0.19 3.88
CA TRP A 237 17.58 1.55 3.52
C TRP A 237 18.07 1.96 2.14
N ASP A 238 19.32 1.67 1.77
CA ASP A 238 19.84 1.91 0.42
C ASP A 238 19.03 1.16 -0.64
N ILE A 239 18.77 -0.13 -0.42
CA ILE A 239 17.94 -0.94 -1.32
C ILE A 239 16.55 -0.33 -1.45
N THR A 240 15.90 0.03 -0.33
CA THR A 240 14.55 0.61 -0.32
C THR A 240 14.48 1.91 -1.10
N CYS A 241 15.39 2.84 -0.82
CA CYS A 241 15.44 4.14 -1.48
C CYS A 241 15.70 4.02 -3.00
N ARG A 242 16.44 3.00 -3.43
CA ARG A 242 16.73 2.75 -4.86
C ARG A 242 15.63 1.94 -5.56
N THR A 243 14.68 1.37 -4.81
CA THR A 243 13.60 0.54 -5.36
C THR A 243 12.28 1.29 -5.45
N CYS A 244 12.06 2.34 -4.65
CA CYS A 244 10.81 3.10 -4.62
C CYS A 244 10.89 4.40 -5.41
N ALA A 245 9.81 4.73 -6.14
CA ALA A 245 9.59 6.01 -6.80
C ALA A 245 8.18 6.51 -6.51
N TYR A 246 7.99 7.83 -6.39
CA TYR A 246 6.73 8.42 -5.93
C TYR A 246 6.19 9.46 -6.91
N THR A 247 4.93 9.30 -7.29
CA THR A 247 4.16 10.31 -8.03
C THR A 247 3.10 10.92 -7.14
N ASN A 248 3.19 12.23 -6.91
CA ASN A 248 2.19 12.99 -6.16
C ASN A 248 1.06 13.46 -7.09
N HIS A 249 -0.19 13.29 -6.67
CA HIS A 249 -1.38 13.77 -7.38
C HIS A 249 -2.09 14.91 -6.66
N THR A 250 -1.68 15.23 -5.43
CA THR A 250 -2.35 16.19 -4.54
C THR A 250 -1.63 17.53 -4.54
N ILE A 251 -2.36 18.64 -4.74
CA ILE A 251 -1.79 19.98 -4.76
C ILE A 251 -1.92 20.67 -3.38
N MET A 252 -3.07 20.48 -2.70
CA MET A 252 -3.37 21.18 -1.46
C MET A 252 -2.75 20.50 -0.25
N ALA A 253 -2.03 21.24 0.58
CA ALA A 253 -1.36 20.73 1.77
C ALA A 253 -2.32 20.02 2.75
N GLU A 254 -3.51 20.57 2.93
CA GLU A 254 -4.56 20.01 3.80
C GLU A 254 -5.10 18.67 3.31
N ALA A 255 -5.00 18.39 2.00
CA ALA A 255 -5.43 17.15 1.39
C ALA A 255 -4.32 16.07 1.34
N LEU A 256 -3.09 16.41 1.73
CA LEU A 256 -2.01 15.41 1.86
C LEU A 256 -2.35 14.43 2.98
N GLU A 257 -2.28 13.13 2.65
CA GLU A 257 -2.69 12.06 3.55
C GLU A 257 -1.82 11.97 4.80
N LYS A 258 -2.48 11.85 5.94
CA LYS A 258 -1.85 11.68 7.25
C LYS A 258 -2.70 10.77 8.13
N TRP A 259 -2.04 9.99 8.98
CA TRP A 259 -2.69 9.06 9.89
C TRP A 259 -2.37 9.40 11.34
N PRO A 260 -3.34 9.35 12.27
CA PRO A 260 -3.04 9.44 13.70
C PRO A 260 -2.03 8.37 14.11
N ILE A 261 -1.03 8.74 14.90
CA ILE A 261 0.03 7.83 15.34
C ILE A 261 -0.54 6.67 16.15
N ASP A 262 -1.50 6.93 17.04
CA ASP A 262 -2.15 5.91 17.86
C ASP A 262 -2.86 4.85 17.02
N LEU A 263 -3.58 5.26 15.98
CA LEU A 263 -4.21 4.36 15.02
C LEU A 263 -3.17 3.52 14.27
N PHE A 264 -2.15 4.18 13.73
CA PHE A 264 -1.12 3.54 12.93
C PHE A 264 -0.32 2.53 13.76
N GLN A 265 0.09 2.92 14.97
CA GLN A 265 0.85 2.07 15.89
C GLN A 265 0.03 0.86 16.38
N LYS A 266 -1.26 1.07 16.69
CA LYS A 266 -2.16 -0.01 17.12
C LYS A 266 -2.38 -1.04 15.99
N LEU A 267 -2.60 -0.57 14.78
CA LEU A 267 -2.92 -1.43 13.65
C LEU A 267 -1.68 -2.12 13.07
N LEU A 268 -0.55 -1.43 13.00
CA LEU A 268 0.67 -1.83 12.33
C LEU A 268 1.89 -1.65 13.24
N PRO A 269 1.98 -2.36 14.38
CA PRO A 269 2.95 -2.05 15.43
C PRO A 269 4.42 -2.18 14.94
N ARG A 270 4.75 -3.20 14.14
CA ARG A 270 6.11 -3.35 13.62
C ARG A 270 6.44 -2.33 12.55
N VAL A 271 5.52 -2.08 11.63
CA VAL A 271 5.67 -1.07 10.58
C VAL A 271 5.83 0.33 11.20
N TYR A 272 5.10 0.62 12.28
CA TYR A 272 5.27 1.88 13.01
C TYR A 272 6.69 2.04 13.59
N GLN A 273 7.24 1.00 14.22
CA GLN A 273 8.63 1.04 14.72
C GLN A 273 9.64 1.34 13.58
N ILE A 274 9.41 0.79 12.41
CA ILE A 274 10.23 1.07 11.21
C ILE A 274 10.06 2.54 10.79
N VAL A 275 8.83 3.06 10.72
CA VAL A 275 8.56 4.46 10.37
C VAL A 275 9.19 5.42 11.39
N ASP A 276 9.12 5.10 12.68
CA ASP A 276 9.73 5.88 13.75
C ASP A 276 11.25 5.97 13.60
N GLU A 277 11.92 4.86 13.34
CA GLU A 277 13.36 4.84 13.09
C GLU A 277 13.76 5.57 11.79
N ILE A 278 12.96 5.43 10.72
CA ILE A 278 13.14 6.21 9.49
C ILE A 278 13.04 7.70 9.81
N ASN A 279 12.01 8.10 10.54
CA ASN A 279 11.81 9.49 10.94
C ASN A 279 12.97 10.02 11.79
N ARG A 280 13.39 9.26 12.79
CA ARG A 280 14.51 9.63 13.67
C ARG A 280 15.79 9.92 12.86
N ARG A 281 16.16 9.03 11.95
CA ARG A 281 17.34 9.20 11.08
C ARG A 281 17.17 10.34 10.09
N PHE A 282 15.97 10.52 9.56
CA PHE A 282 15.66 11.59 8.62
C PHE A 282 15.72 12.97 9.30
N VAL A 283 15.21 13.09 10.53
CA VAL A 283 15.29 14.32 11.33
C VAL A 283 16.76 14.67 11.63
N LEU A 284 17.58 13.69 12.03
CA LEU A 284 19.02 13.93 12.23
C LEU A 284 19.71 14.46 10.97
N LYS A 285 19.34 13.94 9.79
CA LYS A 285 19.87 14.45 8.52
C LYS A 285 19.42 15.89 8.24
N ILE A 286 18.17 16.25 8.58
CA ILE A 286 17.67 17.63 8.44
C ILE A 286 18.43 18.57 9.40
N GLU A 287 18.65 18.14 10.65
CA GLU A 287 19.39 18.93 11.66
C GLU A 287 20.85 19.13 11.31
N ASP A 288 21.50 18.14 10.70
CA ASP A 288 22.86 18.26 10.19
C ASP A 288 22.96 19.26 9.04
N MET A 289 21.98 19.25 8.11
CA MET A 289 21.96 20.19 6.98
C MET A 289 21.51 21.60 7.36
N TYR A 290 20.68 21.74 8.37
CA TYR A 290 20.09 23.00 8.83
C TYR A 290 20.18 23.16 10.35
N PRO A 291 21.38 23.31 10.92
CA PRO A 291 21.60 23.32 12.38
C PRO A 291 20.73 24.36 13.08
N GLY A 292 19.96 23.93 14.09
CA GLY A 292 19.09 24.81 14.91
C GLY A 292 17.81 25.29 14.23
N ASN A 293 17.53 24.89 12.98
CA ASN A 293 16.35 25.32 12.25
C ASN A 293 15.16 24.37 12.48
N GLN A 294 14.41 24.61 13.55
CA GLN A 294 13.24 23.80 13.93
C GLN A 294 12.08 23.90 12.90
N ASP A 295 12.00 24.97 12.12
CA ASP A 295 10.97 25.11 11.09
C ASP A 295 11.21 24.13 9.93
N LYS A 296 12.48 23.88 9.56
CA LYS A 296 12.82 22.84 8.57
C LYS A 296 12.50 21.43 9.09
N VAL A 297 12.75 21.14 10.37
CA VAL A 297 12.34 19.88 10.99
C VAL A 297 10.82 19.72 10.93
N ARG A 298 10.07 20.74 11.36
CA ARG A 298 8.60 20.74 11.35
C ARG A 298 8.02 20.52 9.95
N SER A 299 8.59 21.16 8.94
CA SER A 299 8.09 21.10 7.57
C SER A 299 8.37 19.77 6.87
N MET A 300 9.41 19.04 7.28
CA MET A 300 9.84 17.82 6.59
C MET A 300 9.73 16.53 7.41
N ALA A 301 9.62 16.58 8.74
CA ALA A 301 9.51 15.39 9.57
C ALA A 301 8.33 14.50 9.14
N ILE A 302 8.55 13.19 9.16
CA ILE A 302 7.53 12.17 8.83
C ILE A 302 6.52 12.05 9.97
N LEU A 303 7.03 12.02 11.21
CA LEU A 303 6.21 12.02 12.43
C LEU A 303 6.22 13.42 13.04
N TYR A 304 5.09 14.09 13.02
CA TYR A 304 4.95 15.41 13.61
C TYR A 304 3.49 15.67 14.02
N ASP A 305 3.31 16.34 15.17
CA ASP A 305 2.00 16.72 15.70
C ASP A 305 1.00 15.54 15.81
N GLY A 306 1.48 14.41 16.33
CA GLY A 306 0.67 13.20 16.52
C GLY A 306 0.24 12.51 15.22
N GLN A 307 0.85 12.84 14.09
CA GLN A 307 0.48 12.33 12.77
C GLN A 307 1.66 11.67 12.06
N VAL A 308 1.36 10.63 11.28
CA VAL A 308 2.25 10.03 10.27
C VAL A 308 1.94 10.71 8.93
N LYS A 309 2.89 11.48 8.41
CA LYS A 309 2.73 12.22 7.14
C LYS A 309 3.19 11.35 5.98
N MET A 310 2.26 10.81 5.22
CA MET A 310 2.54 9.80 4.20
C MET A 310 3.36 10.34 3.02
N ALA A 311 3.08 11.55 2.54
CA ALA A 311 3.88 12.17 1.47
C ALA A 311 5.35 12.36 1.89
N HIS A 312 5.62 12.72 3.14
CA HIS A 312 6.97 12.87 3.66
C HIS A 312 7.72 11.53 3.69
N LEU A 313 7.04 10.45 4.13
CA LEU A 313 7.60 9.10 4.10
C LEU A 313 7.91 8.67 2.65
N ALA A 314 6.99 8.90 1.72
CA ALA A 314 7.19 8.56 0.31
C ALA A 314 8.40 9.28 -0.29
N ILE A 315 8.56 10.59 0.01
CA ILE A 315 9.69 11.39 -0.49
C ILE A 315 11.01 10.92 0.14
N ALA A 316 11.02 10.66 1.44
CA ALA A 316 12.23 10.20 2.13
C ALA A 316 12.74 8.87 1.58
N GLY A 317 11.84 7.95 1.23
CA GLY A 317 12.15 6.58 0.79
C GLY A 317 12.17 6.35 -0.72
N SER A 318 12.09 7.39 -1.57
CA SER A 318 12.04 7.23 -3.03
C SER A 318 13.23 7.89 -3.73
N TYR A 319 13.78 7.23 -4.76
CA TYR A 319 14.86 7.83 -5.57
C TYR A 319 14.36 8.90 -6.54
N SER A 320 13.09 8.84 -6.91
CA SER A 320 12.45 9.79 -7.84
C SER A 320 11.11 10.24 -7.30
N VAL A 321 10.84 11.54 -7.40
CA VAL A 321 9.58 12.17 -7.01
C VAL A 321 9.12 13.09 -8.15
N ASN A 322 7.88 12.93 -8.59
CA ASN A 322 7.29 13.78 -9.62
C ASN A 322 5.83 14.13 -9.31
N GLY A 323 5.34 15.19 -9.92
CA GLY A 323 3.93 15.49 -10.06
C GLY A 323 3.37 14.99 -11.39
N VAL A 324 2.05 15.08 -11.58
CA VAL A 324 1.35 14.55 -12.76
C VAL A 324 1.42 15.46 -14.00
N ALA A 325 1.90 16.69 -13.85
CA ALA A 325 2.08 17.65 -14.93
C ALA A 325 3.24 18.60 -14.60
N LYS A 326 3.82 19.26 -15.65
CA LYS A 326 4.90 20.24 -15.43
C LYS A 326 4.50 21.35 -14.46
N LEU A 327 3.32 21.97 -14.67
CA LEU A 327 2.82 23.02 -13.77
C LEU A 327 2.62 22.50 -12.33
N HIS A 328 2.05 21.32 -12.18
CA HIS A 328 1.87 20.68 -10.87
C HIS A 328 3.21 20.47 -10.16
N THR A 329 4.20 19.92 -10.86
CA THR A 329 5.55 19.69 -10.34
C THR A 329 6.21 21.01 -9.91
N GLU A 330 6.05 22.10 -10.67
CA GLU A 330 6.58 23.40 -10.31
C GLU A 330 5.88 24.03 -9.08
N ILE A 331 4.58 23.77 -8.90
CA ILE A 331 3.86 24.20 -7.70
C ILE A 331 4.40 23.44 -6.46
N LEU A 332 4.56 22.12 -6.56
CA LEU A 332 5.12 21.31 -5.48
C LEU A 332 6.51 21.80 -5.06
N LYS A 333 7.40 22.06 -6.02
CA LYS A 333 8.76 22.56 -5.78
C LYS A 333 8.79 23.94 -5.11
N LYS A 334 7.86 24.82 -5.45
CA LYS A 334 7.86 26.22 -4.98
C LYS A 334 7.04 26.44 -3.72
N ARG A 335 6.15 25.52 -3.36
CA ARG A 335 5.21 25.66 -2.24
C ARG A 335 5.26 24.46 -1.30
N GLU A 336 4.42 23.46 -1.54
CA GLU A 336 4.09 22.40 -0.58
C GLU A 336 5.27 21.51 -0.19
N LEU A 337 6.16 21.20 -1.14
CA LEU A 337 7.32 20.35 -0.95
C LEU A 337 8.64 21.08 -1.18
N ARG A 338 8.62 22.41 -1.04
CA ARG A 338 9.78 23.26 -1.29
C ARG A 338 11.00 22.84 -0.49
N ASP A 339 10.84 22.60 0.80
CA ASP A 339 11.95 22.26 1.69
C ASP A 339 12.60 20.93 1.29
N PHE A 340 11.80 19.95 0.86
CA PHE A 340 12.31 18.71 0.29
C PHE A 340 13.06 18.91 -1.02
N TYR A 341 12.58 19.83 -1.87
CA TYR A 341 13.23 20.13 -3.14
C TYR A 341 14.57 20.84 -2.93
N GLU A 342 14.65 21.74 -1.95
CA GLU A 342 15.90 22.46 -1.58
C GLU A 342 16.92 21.51 -0.91
N MET A 343 16.45 20.46 -0.26
CA MET A 343 17.30 19.47 0.44
C MET A 343 17.91 18.44 -0.50
N ARG A 344 17.30 18.17 -1.67
CA ARG A 344 17.72 17.17 -2.67
C ARG A 344 18.59 17.75 -3.76
#